data_481d0fc6a261d7882fad48ba1295b5b9
#
_entry.id   481d0fc6a261d7882fad48ba1295b5b9
#
_cell.length_a   1.000
_cell.length_b   1.000
_cell.length_c   1.000
_cell.angle_alpha   90.00
_cell.angle_beta   90.00
_cell.angle_gamma   90.00
#
_symmetry.space_group_name_H-M   'P 1'
#
loop_
_entity.id
_entity.type
_entity.pdbx_description
1 polymer ?
#
loop_
_entity_poly.entity_id
_entity_poly.type
_entity_poly.pdbx_seq_one_letter_code
_entity_poly.pdbx_strand_id
1 'polypeptide(L)'
;MKTALMLIAHGSRNAAANDDLYALAEELHHARVYAAVEASFLELAEPTIDAAVRRCLLQNAERVILLPYFLSAGVHVRRDLQDHRDRLAQEYATVEFILA
;
A
#
# COMPACT_ATOMS: atom_id res chain seq x y z
N MET A 1 -13.93 7.42 11.00
CA MET A 1 -13.56 6.21 10.24
C MET A 1 -12.05 6.02 10.29
N LYS A 2 -11.62 4.81 10.62
CA LYS A 2 -10.18 4.50 10.67
C LYS A 2 -9.63 4.27 9.28
N THR A 3 -8.75 5.15 8.85
CA THR A 3 -8.16 5.11 7.51
C THR A 3 -6.68 4.73 7.60
N ALA A 4 -6.30 3.71 6.83
CA ALA A 4 -4.91 3.32 6.66
C ALA A 4 -4.38 3.84 5.32
N LEU A 5 -3.10 4.16 5.31
CA LEU A 5 -2.38 4.53 4.10
C LEU A 5 -1.42 3.41 3.74
N MET A 6 -1.51 2.91 2.52
CA MET A 6 -0.63 1.87 2.04
C MET A 6 0.17 2.39 0.85
N LEU A 7 1.47 2.56 1.05
CA LEU A 7 2.38 2.97 -0.01
C LEU A 7 2.72 1.76 -0.86
N ILE A 8 2.69 1.90 -2.16
CA ILE A 8 2.98 0.81 -3.09
C ILE A 8 4.10 1.25 -4.03
N ALA A 9 5.21 0.54 -4.00
CA ALA A 9 6.30 0.73 -4.95
C ALA A 9 6.45 -0.52 -5.81
N HIS A 10 7.24 -0.41 -6.88
CA HIS A 10 7.47 -1.56 -7.75
C HIS A 10 8.20 -2.69 -7.01
N GLY A 11 9.21 -2.34 -6.25
CA GLY A 11 10.08 -3.28 -5.59
C GLY A 11 11.40 -3.45 -6.33
N SER A 12 12.45 -3.75 -5.60
CA SER A 12 13.79 -3.93 -6.14
C SER A 12 14.50 -5.05 -5.39
N ARG A 13 15.40 -5.74 -6.08
CA ARG A 13 16.31 -6.69 -5.43
C ARG A 13 17.38 -5.98 -4.62
N ASN A 14 17.60 -4.69 -4.87
CA ASN A 14 18.49 -3.86 -4.08
C ASN A 14 17.76 -3.36 -2.83
N ALA A 15 18.15 -3.86 -1.67
CA ALA A 15 17.51 -3.51 -0.40
C ALA A 15 17.51 -2.01 -0.12
N ALA A 16 18.58 -1.32 -0.50
CA ALA A 16 18.68 0.13 -0.27
C ALA A 16 17.60 0.91 -1.01
N ALA A 17 17.18 0.45 -2.20
CA ALA A 17 16.11 1.09 -2.96
C ALA A 17 14.76 0.91 -2.26
N ASN A 18 14.55 -0.23 -1.60
CA ASN A 18 13.32 -0.50 -0.87
C ASN A 18 13.26 0.27 0.46
N ASP A 19 14.42 0.53 1.06
CA ASP A 19 14.52 1.21 2.36
C ASP A 19 13.94 2.63 2.30
N ASP A 20 14.01 3.29 1.16
CA ASP A 20 13.44 4.63 1.00
C ASP A 20 11.92 4.62 1.24
N LEU A 21 11.25 3.57 0.78
CA LEU A 21 9.80 3.45 0.99
C LEU A 21 9.47 3.18 2.46
N TYR A 22 10.25 2.34 3.12
CA TYR A 22 10.09 2.08 4.55
C TYR A 22 10.27 3.36 5.36
N ALA A 23 11.30 4.15 5.04
CA ALA A 23 11.56 5.41 5.72
C ALA A 23 10.40 6.39 5.56
N LEU A 24 9.86 6.50 4.36
CA LEU A 24 8.70 7.37 4.10
C LEU A 24 7.47 6.89 4.87
N ALA A 25 7.23 5.59 4.90
CA ALA A 25 6.10 5.03 5.65
C ALA A 25 6.22 5.36 7.14
N GLU A 26 7.42 5.26 7.69
CA GLU A 26 7.68 5.58 9.09
C GLU A 26 7.44 7.06 9.40
N GLU A 27 7.90 7.96 8.53
CA GLU A 27 7.65 9.39 8.68
C GLU A 27 6.15 9.70 8.68
N LEU A 28 5.42 9.11 7.74
CA LEU A 28 3.97 9.32 7.66
C LEU A 28 3.24 8.71 8.85
N HIS A 29 3.73 7.61 9.38
CA HIS A 29 3.18 7.00 10.58
C HIS A 29 3.34 7.94 11.78
N HIS A 30 4.50 8.55 11.94
CA HIS A 30 4.77 9.49 13.03
C HIS A 30 3.94 10.78 12.94
N ALA A 31 3.49 11.14 11.74
CA ALA A 31 2.60 12.30 11.56
C ALA A 31 1.23 12.09 12.19
N ARG A 32 0.85 10.84 12.49
CA ARG A 32 -0.39 10.45 13.18
C ARG A 32 -1.67 10.91 12.49
N VAL A 33 -1.63 11.04 11.17
CA VAL A 33 -2.81 11.38 10.38
C VAL A 33 -3.64 10.13 10.09
N TYR A 34 -2.96 8.98 9.93
CA TYR A 34 -3.59 7.72 9.57
C TYR A 34 -3.55 6.74 10.73
N ALA A 35 -4.56 5.86 10.79
CA ALA A 35 -4.63 4.80 11.80
C ALA A 35 -3.48 3.79 11.62
N ALA A 36 -3.05 3.59 10.38
CA ALA A 36 -1.91 2.72 10.05
C ALA A 36 -1.25 3.25 8.78
N VAL A 37 0.05 3.07 8.66
CA VAL A 37 0.80 3.35 7.43
C VAL A 37 1.68 2.15 7.16
N GLU A 38 1.53 1.53 5.98
CA GLU A 38 2.27 0.35 5.60
C GLU A 38 2.93 0.55 4.24
N ALA A 39 4.15 0.02 4.10
CA ALA A 39 4.83 -0.06 2.82
C ALA A 39 4.51 -1.40 2.17
N SER A 40 4.40 -1.42 0.85
CA SER A 40 4.19 -2.65 0.10
C SER A 40 4.87 -2.57 -1.26
N PHE A 41 5.04 -3.73 -1.89
CA PHE A 41 5.72 -3.82 -3.17
C PHE A 41 4.95 -4.73 -4.12
N LEU A 42 4.95 -4.37 -5.40
CA LEU A 42 4.32 -5.16 -6.44
C LEU A 42 5.05 -6.49 -6.65
N GLU A 43 6.38 -6.46 -6.60
CA GLU A 43 7.22 -7.64 -6.77
C GLU A 43 8.61 -7.42 -6.16
N LEU A 44 9.43 -8.45 -6.14
CA LEU A 44 10.86 -8.42 -5.80
C LEU A 44 11.20 -8.02 -4.35
N ALA A 45 10.24 -7.64 -3.56
CA ALA A 45 10.45 -7.26 -2.16
C ALA A 45 9.20 -7.53 -1.34
N GLU A 46 9.36 -7.60 -0.05
CA GLU A 46 8.26 -7.78 0.91
C GLU A 46 8.12 -6.54 1.78
N PRO A 47 6.93 -6.27 2.31
CA PRO A 47 5.71 -7.08 2.17
C PRO A 47 5.04 -6.92 0.80
N THR A 48 4.32 -7.96 0.41
CA THR A 48 3.44 -7.90 -0.75
C THR A 48 2.23 -7.00 -0.44
N ILE A 49 1.49 -6.63 -1.47
CA ILE A 49 0.26 -5.85 -1.30
C ILE A 49 -0.70 -6.58 -0.35
N ASP A 50 -0.91 -7.89 -0.55
CA ASP A 50 -1.83 -8.64 0.29
C ASP A 50 -1.39 -8.72 1.75
N ALA A 51 -0.09 -8.90 2.00
CA ALA A 51 0.44 -8.93 3.35
C ALA A 51 0.27 -7.57 4.05
N ALA A 52 0.52 -6.47 3.32
CA ALA A 52 0.35 -5.13 3.86
C ALA A 52 -1.11 -4.82 4.17
N VAL A 53 -2.03 -5.25 3.31
CA VAL A 53 -3.47 -5.10 3.57
C VAL A 53 -3.85 -5.82 4.87
N ARG A 54 -3.39 -7.06 5.06
CA ARG A 54 -3.68 -7.79 6.30
C ARG A 54 -3.19 -7.04 7.53
N ARG A 55 -2.02 -6.39 7.46
CA ARG A 55 -1.50 -5.57 8.55
C ARG A 55 -2.40 -4.37 8.84
N CYS A 56 -2.90 -3.72 7.80
CA CYS A 56 -3.85 -2.61 7.96
C CYS A 56 -5.13 -3.08 8.65
N LEU A 57 -5.66 -4.23 8.24
CA LEU A 57 -6.89 -4.77 8.82
C LEU A 57 -6.72 -5.21 10.26
N LEU A 58 -5.54 -5.70 10.64
CA LEU A 58 -5.23 -6.01 12.03
C LEU A 58 -5.25 -4.78 12.93
N GLN A 59 -5.10 -3.60 12.36
CA GLN A 59 -5.18 -2.33 13.07
C GLN A 59 -6.57 -1.70 12.95
N ASN A 60 -7.55 -2.50 12.55
CA ASN A 60 -8.96 -2.12 12.46
C ASN A 60 -9.25 -1.03 11.42
N ALA A 61 -8.50 -0.99 10.33
CA ALA A 61 -8.77 -0.06 9.25
C ALA A 61 -10.11 -0.36 8.58
N GLU A 62 -10.90 0.68 8.38
CA GLU A 62 -12.19 0.61 7.68
C GLU A 62 -12.08 1.13 6.26
N ARG A 63 -11.03 1.90 5.99
CA ARG A 63 -10.68 2.43 4.67
C ARG A 63 -9.19 2.27 4.47
N VAL A 64 -8.79 1.83 3.29
CA VAL A 64 -7.38 1.71 2.91
C VAL A 64 -7.14 2.54 1.66
N ILE A 65 -6.25 3.52 1.75
CA ILE A 65 -5.83 4.32 0.60
C ILE A 65 -4.59 3.67 0.02
N LEU A 66 -4.67 3.27 -1.24
CA LEU A 66 -3.55 2.70 -1.99
C LEU A 66 -2.85 3.85 -2.71
N LEU A 67 -1.66 4.20 -2.25
CA LEU A 67 -0.89 5.32 -2.79
C LEU A 67 0.33 4.79 -3.56
N PRO A 68 0.27 4.82 -4.90
CA PRO A 68 1.43 4.43 -5.70
C PRO A 68 2.59 5.42 -5.53
N TYR A 69 3.78 4.89 -5.33
CA TYR A 69 5.00 5.67 -5.21
C TYR A 69 5.99 5.20 -6.27
N PHE A 70 5.93 5.84 -7.44
CA PHE A 70 6.75 5.52 -8.59
C PHE A 70 7.33 6.79 -9.20
N LEU A 71 8.55 6.71 -9.73
CA LEU A 71 9.13 7.80 -10.51
C LEU A 71 8.40 7.94 -11.84
N SER A 72 7.97 6.83 -12.41
CA SER A 72 7.10 6.81 -13.58
C SER A 72 6.26 5.55 -13.55
N ALA A 73 4.97 5.70 -13.79
CA ALA A 73 4.05 4.56 -13.86
C ALA A 73 3.55 4.41 -15.29
N GLY A 74 3.86 3.29 -15.92
CA GLY A 74 3.33 2.95 -17.23
C GLY A 74 1.86 2.55 -17.16
N VAL A 75 1.23 2.42 -18.32
CA VAL A 75 -0.19 2.03 -18.43
C VAL A 75 -0.43 0.68 -17.75
N HIS A 76 0.49 -0.28 -17.93
CA HIS A 76 0.35 -1.62 -17.36
C HIS A 76 0.36 -1.60 -15.83
N VAL A 77 1.22 -0.78 -15.23
CA VAL A 77 1.30 -0.65 -13.77
C VAL A 77 0.00 -0.07 -13.21
N ARG A 78 -0.55 0.95 -13.87
CA ARG A 78 -1.82 1.54 -13.44
C ARG A 78 -2.96 0.54 -13.51
N ARG A 79 -2.99 -0.26 -14.57
CA ARG A 79 -4.01 -1.32 -14.74
C ARG A 79 -3.86 -2.37 -13.66
N ASP A 80 -2.64 -2.80 -13.37
CA ASP A 80 -2.37 -3.80 -12.33
C ASP A 80 -2.82 -3.29 -10.96
N LEU A 81 -2.56 -2.03 -10.65
CA LEU A 81 -2.99 -1.42 -9.39
C LEU A 81 -4.51 -1.34 -9.29
N GLN A 82 -5.18 -1.00 -10.38
CA GLN A 82 -6.65 -0.98 -10.41
C GLN A 82 -7.22 -2.37 -10.20
N ASP A 83 -6.60 -3.39 -10.82
CA ASP A 83 -7.01 -4.78 -10.66
C ASP A 83 -6.82 -5.25 -9.22
N HIS A 84 -5.71 -4.88 -8.57
CA HIS A 84 -5.50 -5.16 -7.15
C HIS A 84 -6.58 -4.50 -6.29
N ARG A 85 -6.86 -3.24 -6.54
CA ARG A 85 -7.89 -2.51 -5.81
C ARG A 85 -9.24 -3.20 -5.93
N ASP A 86 -9.63 -3.56 -7.16
CA ASP A 86 -10.93 -4.19 -7.42
C ASP A 86 -11.02 -5.56 -6.75
N ARG A 87 -9.96 -6.36 -6.83
CA ARG A 87 -9.89 -7.67 -6.17
C ARG A 87 -10.00 -7.54 -4.65
N LEU A 88 -9.26 -6.60 -4.07
CA LEU A 88 -9.29 -6.37 -2.62
C LEU A 88 -10.68 -5.91 -2.16
N ALA A 89 -11.32 -5.05 -2.93
CA ALA A 89 -12.67 -4.57 -2.61
C ALA A 89 -13.69 -5.71 -2.62
N GLN A 90 -13.51 -6.72 -3.47
CA GLN A 90 -14.38 -7.89 -3.49
C GLN A 90 -14.06 -8.85 -2.33
N GLU A 91 -12.78 -9.05 -2.04
CA GLU A 91 -12.33 -9.96 -1.00
C GLU A 91 -12.68 -9.46 0.41
N TYR A 92 -12.57 -8.15 0.62
CA TYR A 92 -12.85 -7.51 1.90
C TYR A 92 -14.02 -6.53 1.74
N ALA A 93 -15.22 -7.08 1.59
CA ALA A 93 -16.41 -6.30 1.21
C ALA A 93 -16.81 -5.21 2.22
N THR A 94 -16.38 -5.32 3.48
CA THR A 94 -16.69 -4.32 4.52
C THR A 94 -15.65 -3.20 4.62
N VAL A 95 -14.59 -3.25 3.81
CA VAL A 95 -13.51 -2.27 3.81
C VAL A 95 -13.53 -1.50 2.50
N GLU A 96 -13.38 -0.18 2.59
CA GLU A 96 -13.31 0.68 1.42
C GLU A 96 -11.86 0.77 0.94
N PHE A 97 -11.61 0.49 -0.33
CA PHE A 97 -10.30 0.61 -0.96
C PHE A 97 -10.32 1.73 -1.98
N ILE A 98 -9.43 2.69 -1.82
CA ILE A 98 -9.31 3.86 -2.70
C ILE A 98 -7.93 3.86 -3.33
N LEU A 99 -7.89 3.85 -4.66
CA LEU A 99 -6.64 4.03 -5.40
C LEU A 99 -6.44 5.52 -5.64
N ALA A 100 -5.38 6.04 -5.05
CA ALA A 100 -5.07 7.46 -5.18
C ALA A 100 -4.39 7.78 -6.53
#